data_5f55f3b50ac53f043cd0c520a1aacce9
#
_entry.id   5f55f3b50ac53f043cd0c520a1aacce9
#
_cell.length_a   1.000
_cell.length_b   1.000
_cell.length_c   1.000
_cell.angle_alpha   90.00
_cell.angle_beta   90.00
_cell.angle_gamma   90.00
#
_symmetry.space_group_name_H-M   'P 1'
#
loop_
_entity.id
_entity.type
_entity.pdbx_description
1 polymer ?
#
loop_
_entity_poly.entity_id
_entity_poly.type
_entity_poly.pdbx_seq_one_letter_code
_entity_poly.pdbx_strand_id
1 'polypeptide(L)'
;GNIQPISIVVVEEEYDRDKLAKMVGNQPWVRNAPLSLVLCVDFHRVKRWAAMFDVEFLGEQALGSFLIAYADVMCAAQNVVILAESEGLGSVYVGTIQSSMRQASEHFGMPEHVLPVMVLSVGYPKSVPERIPKLDREAMVHRGSYRSPSDDEVREAFESKYGSIEDDIDSYLERAYVEVVEADRQSDLGWTES
;
A
#
# COMPACT_ATOMS: atom_id res chain seq x y z
N GLY A 1 -2.82 -21.40 3.14
CA GLY A 1 -4.07 -21.78 2.49
C GLY A 1 -4.62 -20.65 1.62
N ASN A 2 -5.39 -20.95 0.64
CA ASN A 2 -5.98 -20.01 -0.31
C ASN A 2 -7.30 -19.40 0.25
N ILE A 3 -7.21 -18.64 1.33
CA ILE A 3 -8.38 -18.04 1.99
C ILE A 3 -8.87 -16.80 1.24
N GLN A 4 -7.99 -16.13 0.53
CA GLN A 4 -8.28 -14.91 -0.23
C GLN A 4 -8.97 -13.81 0.60
N PRO A 5 -8.37 -13.35 1.70
CA PRO A 5 -8.93 -12.35 2.60
C PRO A 5 -8.79 -10.95 2.00
N ILE A 6 -9.29 -10.76 0.79
CA ILE A 6 -9.21 -9.52 0.02
C ILE A 6 -10.58 -9.07 -0.43
N SER A 7 -10.79 -7.77 -0.42
CA SER A 7 -11.91 -7.10 -1.08
C SER A 7 -11.41 -5.87 -1.82
N ILE A 8 -12.09 -5.48 -2.87
CA ILE A 8 -11.74 -4.33 -3.70
C ILE A 8 -12.98 -3.47 -3.84
N VAL A 9 -12.88 -2.19 -3.42
CA VAL A 9 -13.90 -1.19 -3.70
C VAL A 9 -13.50 -0.44 -4.96
N VAL A 10 -14.36 -0.49 -5.97
CA VAL A 10 -14.15 0.17 -7.26
C VAL A 10 -14.72 1.58 -7.17
N VAL A 11 -13.88 2.60 -7.41
CA VAL A 11 -14.22 4.02 -7.29
C VAL A 11 -14.15 4.67 -8.67
N GLU A 12 -15.30 4.89 -9.29
CA GLU A 12 -15.45 5.46 -10.64
C GLU A 12 -16.15 6.82 -10.61
N GLU A 13 -17.06 7.05 -9.65
CA GLU A 13 -17.81 8.28 -9.54
C GLU A 13 -16.92 9.47 -9.16
N GLU A 14 -17.09 10.60 -9.83
CA GLU A 14 -16.27 11.80 -9.63
C GLU A 14 -16.27 12.28 -8.18
N TYR A 15 -17.43 12.24 -7.54
CA TYR A 15 -17.57 12.63 -6.13
C TYR A 15 -16.71 11.76 -5.21
N ASP A 16 -16.73 10.45 -5.39
CA ASP A 16 -15.98 9.51 -4.55
C ASP A 16 -14.48 9.59 -4.85
N ARG A 17 -14.08 9.80 -6.11
CA ARG A 17 -12.69 10.05 -6.48
C ARG A 17 -12.14 11.33 -5.87
N ASP A 18 -12.94 12.42 -5.84
CA ASP A 18 -12.54 13.68 -5.19
C ASP A 18 -12.38 13.50 -3.67
N LYS A 19 -13.28 12.78 -3.04
CA LYS A 19 -13.18 12.44 -1.61
C LYS A 19 -11.96 11.58 -1.32
N LEU A 20 -11.75 10.50 -2.09
CA LEU A 20 -10.59 9.62 -1.95
C LEU A 20 -9.28 10.40 -2.14
N ALA A 21 -9.19 11.26 -3.15
CA ALA A 21 -8.01 12.07 -3.39
C ALA A 21 -7.65 12.96 -2.19
N LYS A 22 -8.65 13.55 -1.52
CA LYS A 22 -8.45 14.36 -0.31
C LYS A 22 -7.93 13.53 0.86
N MET A 23 -8.44 12.32 1.03
CA MET A 23 -8.02 11.40 2.09
C MET A 23 -6.56 10.97 1.95
N VAL A 24 -6.07 10.86 0.70
CA VAL A 24 -4.71 10.39 0.41
C VAL A 24 -3.72 11.51 0.10
N GLY A 25 -3.87 12.68 0.71
CA GLY A 25 -2.95 13.80 0.54
C GLY A 25 -3.22 14.64 -0.70
N ASN A 26 -4.47 14.70 -1.15
CA ASN A 26 -4.94 15.53 -2.27
C ASN A 26 -4.24 15.26 -3.62
N GLN A 27 -3.90 14.00 -3.87
CA GLN A 27 -3.12 13.60 -5.02
C GLN A 27 -3.92 13.73 -6.33
N PRO A 28 -3.41 14.51 -7.33
CA PRO A 28 -4.16 14.79 -8.55
C PRO A 28 -4.39 13.57 -9.43
N TRP A 29 -3.50 12.59 -9.42
CA TRP A 29 -3.67 11.34 -10.18
C TRP A 29 -4.79 10.48 -9.64
N VAL A 30 -5.08 10.50 -8.34
CA VAL A 30 -6.26 9.81 -7.77
C VAL A 30 -7.55 10.51 -8.21
N ARG A 31 -7.57 11.84 -8.18
CA ARG A 31 -8.74 12.62 -8.60
C ARG A 31 -9.05 12.48 -10.09
N ASN A 32 -8.01 12.50 -10.92
CA ASN A 32 -8.13 12.59 -12.38
C ASN A 32 -8.16 11.24 -13.09
N ALA A 33 -7.73 10.16 -12.44
CA ALA A 33 -7.86 8.83 -13.01
C ALA A 33 -9.33 8.46 -13.17
N PRO A 34 -9.73 7.83 -14.27
CA PRO A 34 -11.12 7.38 -14.46
C PRO A 34 -11.52 6.31 -13.46
N LEU A 35 -10.57 5.58 -12.91
CA LEU A 35 -10.78 4.46 -12.01
C LEU A 35 -9.75 4.46 -10.89
N SER A 36 -10.20 4.27 -9.66
CA SER A 36 -9.36 3.91 -8.52
C SER A 36 -9.91 2.67 -7.82
N LEU A 37 -9.03 1.79 -7.40
CA LEU A 37 -9.33 0.58 -6.65
C LEU A 37 -8.86 0.78 -5.22
N VAL A 38 -9.78 0.76 -4.25
CA VAL A 38 -9.41 0.70 -2.84
C VAL A 38 -9.27 -0.76 -2.47
N LEU A 39 -8.04 -1.18 -2.23
CA LEU A 39 -7.67 -2.55 -1.95
C LEU A 39 -7.71 -2.78 -0.44
N CYS A 40 -8.43 -3.81 -0.02
CA CYS A 40 -8.71 -4.06 1.39
C CYS A 40 -8.28 -5.45 1.82
N VAL A 41 -7.72 -5.55 3.02
CA VAL A 41 -7.71 -6.80 3.80
C VAL A 41 -9.11 -7.01 4.33
N ASP A 42 -9.69 -8.19 4.10
CA ASP A 42 -11.07 -8.54 4.46
C ASP A 42 -11.13 -9.77 5.36
N PHE A 43 -11.02 -9.55 6.65
CA PHE A 43 -11.27 -10.60 7.65
C PHE A 43 -12.74 -10.72 8.03
N HIS A 44 -13.58 -9.73 7.70
CA HIS A 44 -15.02 -9.80 7.96
C HIS A 44 -15.67 -11.01 7.29
N ARG A 45 -15.38 -11.21 6.02
CA ARG A 45 -15.89 -12.38 5.27
C ARG A 45 -15.39 -13.69 5.85
N VAL A 46 -14.10 -13.76 6.23
CA VAL A 46 -13.49 -14.97 6.82
C VAL A 46 -14.12 -15.30 8.16
N LYS A 47 -14.36 -14.31 9.03
CA LYS A 47 -15.06 -14.48 10.32
C LYS A 47 -16.46 -15.01 10.10
N ARG A 48 -17.20 -14.49 9.12
CA ARG A 48 -18.54 -14.97 8.81
C ARG A 48 -18.54 -16.42 8.32
N TRP A 49 -17.56 -16.82 7.53
CA TRP A 49 -17.41 -18.22 7.14
C TRP A 49 -17.14 -19.13 8.34
N ALA A 50 -16.19 -18.74 9.21
CA ALA A 50 -15.88 -19.49 10.42
C ALA A 50 -17.12 -19.69 11.30
N ALA A 51 -17.90 -18.63 11.50
CA ALA A 51 -19.14 -18.66 12.28
C ALA A 51 -20.22 -19.61 11.70
N MET A 52 -20.24 -19.85 10.38
CA MET A 52 -21.16 -20.83 9.78
C MET A 52 -20.88 -22.27 10.22
N PHE A 53 -19.69 -22.53 10.74
CA PHE A 53 -19.23 -23.84 11.19
C PHE A 53 -18.94 -23.88 12.69
N ASP A 54 -19.44 -22.91 13.46
CA ASP A 54 -19.21 -22.76 14.89
C ASP A 54 -17.71 -22.71 15.26
N VAL A 55 -16.88 -22.13 14.37
CA VAL A 55 -15.44 -21.93 14.58
C VAL A 55 -15.17 -20.46 14.90
N GLU A 56 -14.44 -20.22 15.98
CA GLU A 56 -13.93 -18.89 16.30
C GLU A 56 -12.73 -18.56 15.39
N PHE A 57 -12.81 -17.41 14.70
CA PHE A 57 -11.70 -16.88 13.90
C PHE A 57 -11.00 -15.79 14.70
N LEU A 58 -9.74 -16.02 15.04
CA LEU A 58 -8.88 -15.07 15.78
C LEU A 58 -7.76 -14.50 14.93
N GLY A 59 -7.80 -14.74 13.61
CA GLY A 59 -6.74 -14.31 12.70
C GLY A 59 -6.55 -12.80 12.64
N GLU A 60 -7.60 -12.01 12.89
CA GLU A 60 -7.53 -10.54 12.94
C GLU A 60 -6.70 -10.00 14.12
N GLN A 61 -6.46 -10.82 15.14
CA GLN A 61 -5.63 -10.46 16.30
C GLN A 61 -4.14 -10.78 16.10
N ALA A 62 -3.80 -11.45 15.00
CA ALA A 62 -2.44 -11.90 14.73
C ALA A 62 -1.79 -11.11 13.61
N LEU A 63 -0.69 -10.42 13.90
CA LEU A 63 0.10 -9.69 12.90
C LEU A 63 0.50 -10.58 11.71
N GLY A 64 0.86 -11.85 11.96
CA GLY A 64 1.19 -12.80 10.90
C GLY A 64 0.05 -13.03 9.91
N SER A 65 -1.20 -13.12 10.40
CA SER A 65 -2.38 -13.23 9.53
C SER A 65 -2.59 -11.97 8.70
N PHE A 66 -2.41 -10.79 9.29
CA PHE A 66 -2.48 -9.52 8.58
C PHE A 66 -1.42 -9.43 7.47
N LEU A 67 -0.16 -9.78 7.76
CA LEU A 67 0.92 -9.77 6.78
C LEU A 67 0.65 -10.71 5.60
N ILE A 68 0.10 -11.91 5.86
CA ILE A 68 -0.29 -12.85 4.80
C ILE A 68 -1.44 -12.27 3.97
N ALA A 69 -2.46 -11.71 4.61
CA ALA A 69 -3.58 -11.08 3.94
C ALA A 69 -3.15 -9.86 3.09
N TYR A 70 -2.27 -9.03 3.63
CA TYR A 70 -1.69 -7.90 2.91
C TYR A 70 -0.88 -8.35 1.68
N ALA A 71 -0.10 -9.43 1.82
CA ALA A 71 0.64 -10.00 0.69
C ALA A 71 -0.30 -10.49 -0.41
N ASP A 72 -1.43 -11.15 -0.06
CA ASP A 72 -2.45 -11.57 -1.02
C ASP A 72 -3.04 -10.35 -1.76
N VAL A 73 -3.36 -9.27 -1.04
CA VAL A 73 -3.84 -8.00 -1.63
C VAL A 73 -2.83 -7.45 -2.64
N MET A 74 -1.55 -7.39 -2.27
CA MET A 74 -0.50 -6.84 -3.15
C MET A 74 -0.23 -7.74 -4.36
N CYS A 75 -0.32 -9.06 -4.24
CA CYS A 75 -0.24 -9.98 -5.36
C CYS A 75 -1.41 -9.76 -6.35
N ALA A 76 -2.62 -9.60 -5.85
CA ALA A 76 -3.79 -9.30 -6.69
C ALA A 76 -3.63 -7.93 -7.39
N ALA A 77 -3.19 -6.91 -6.66
CA ALA A 77 -2.95 -5.57 -7.20
C ALA A 77 -1.89 -5.58 -8.31
N GLN A 78 -0.79 -6.30 -8.12
CA GLN A 78 0.26 -6.39 -9.13
C GLN A 78 -0.21 -7.07 -10.42
N ASN A 79 -1.11 -8.05 -10.33
CA ASN A 79 -1.73 -8.64 -11.52
C ASN A 79 -2.60 -7.63 -12.28
N VAL A 80 -3.32 -6.75 -11.56
CA VAL A 80 -4.08 -5.65 -12.19
C VAL A 80 -3.14 -4.68 -12.91
N VAL A 81 -2.00 -4.32 -12.29
CA VAL A 81 -0.99 -3.44 -12.91
C VAL A 81 -0.47 -4.05 -14.21
N ILE A 82 -0.06 -5.31 -14.19
CA ILE A 82 0.49 -5.99 -15.38
C ILE A 82 -0.56 -6.02 -16.49
N LEU A 83 -1.81 -6.34 -16.16
CA LEU A 83 -2.90 -6.35 -17.14
C LEU A 83 -3.16 -4.95 -17.70
N ALA A 84 -3.26 -3.93 -16.82
CA ALA A 84 -3.47 -2.54 -17.22
C ALA A 84 -2.36 -2.06 -18.19
N GLU A 85 -1.10 -2.33 -17.88
CA GLU A 85 0.04 -1.97 -18.72
C GLU A 85 -0.03 -2.69 -20.09
N SER A 86 -0.46 -3.96 -20.13
CA SER A 86 -0.62 -4.70 -21.38
C SER A 86 -1.70 -4.12 -22.29
N GLU A 87 -2.67 -3.41 -21.72
CA GLU A 87 -3.73 -2.68 -22.42
C GLU A 87 -3.38 -1.20 -22.70
N GLY A 88 -2.14 -0.79 -22.44
CA GLY A 88 -1.66 0.58 -22.66
C GLY A 88 -2.15 1.59 -21.61
N LEU A 89 -2.64 1.12 -20.48
CA LEU A 89 -3.02 1.96 -19.35
C LEU A 89 -1.81 2.20 -18.44
N GLY A 90 -1.84 3.32 -17.71
CA GLY A 90 -0.93 3.59 -16.61
C GLY A 90 -1.58 3.31 -15.28
N SER A 91 -0.76 3.08 -14.26
CA SER A 91 -1.23 2.88 -12.90
C SER A 91 -0.31 3.52 -11.88
N VAL A 92 -0.85 3.80 -10.68
CA VAL A 92 -0.07 4.31 -9.55
C VAL A 92 -0.60 3.75 -8.24
N TYR A 93 0.30 3.21 -7.43
CA TYR A 93 0.03 2.83 -6.04
C TYR A 93 0.05 4.05 -5.13
N VAL A 94 -0.92 4.14 -4.23
CA VAL A 94 -1.03 5.22 -3.25
C VAL A 94 -1.20 4.63 -1.86
N GLY A 95 -0.09 4.56 -1.12
CA GLY A 95 -0.02 3.99 0.23
C GLY A 95 -0.51 4.93 1.33
N THR A 96 -0.60 6.24 1.07
CA THR A 96 -1.03 7.23 2.06
C THR A 96 -2.46 7.03 2.59
N ILE A 97 -3.25 6.13 2.00
CA ILE A 97 -4.55 5.72 2.55
C ILE A 97 -4.42 5.12 3.95
N GLN A 98 -3.26 4.55 4.27
CA GLN A 98 -2.99 3.97 5.59
C GLN A 98 -3.12 5.00 6.72
N SER A 99 -2.81 6.27 6.46
CA SER A 99 -3.03 7.36 7.41
C SER A 99 -4.50 7.81 7.53
N SER A 100 -5.39 7.30 6.69
CA SER A 100 -6.80 7.70 6.60
C SER A 100 -7.75 6.49 6.56
N MET A 101 -7.32 5.33 7.04
CA MET A 101 -8.10 4.08 6.97
C MET A 101 -9.50 4.22 7.55
N ARG A 102 -9.63 4.83 8.74
CA ARG A 102 -10.93 5.04 9.39
C ARG A 102 -11.86 5.88 8.51
N GLN A 103 -11.37 7.02 8.01
CA GLN A 103 -12.14 7.92 7.18
C GLN A 103 -12.57 7.24 5.87
N ALA A 104 -11.69 6.44 5.26
CA ALA A 104 -12.01 5.66 4.08
C ALA A 104 -13.05 4.57 4.37
N SER A 105 -12.90 3.85 5.49
CA SER A 105 -13.87 2.82 5.93
C SER A 105 -15.26 3.41 6.15
N GLU A 106 -15.35 4.55 6.81
CA GLU A 106 -16.62 5.26 7.02
C GLU A 106 -17.25 5.72 5.71
N HIS A 107 -16.45 6.34 4.82
CA HIS A 107 -16.95 6.86 3.55
C HIS A 107 -17.48 5.77 2.62
N PHE A 108 -16.77 4.64 2.53
CA PHE A 108 -17.14 3.52 1.66
C PHE A 108 -17.99 2.46 2.35
N GLY A 109 -18.48 2.72 3.59
CA GLY A 109 -19.35 1.82 4.31
C GLY A 109 -18.73 0.44 4.62
N MET A 110 -17.41 0.41 4.88
CA MET A 110 -16.72 -0.85 5.18
C MET A 110 -17.12 -1.36 6.56
N PRO A 111 -17.46 -2.65 6.70
CA PRO A 111 -17.74 -3.22 8.01
C PRO A 111 -16.47 -3.38 8.84
N GLU A 112 -16.65 -3.64 10.13
CA GLU A 112 -15.56 -4.01 11.02
C GLU A 112 -14.74 -5.18 10.43
N HIS A 113 -13.43 -5.17 10.62
CA HIS A 113 -12.46 -6.13 10.08
C HIS A 113 -12.27 -6.10 8.54
N VAL A 114 -12.71 -5.03 7.88
CA VAL A 114 -12.30 -4.69 6.51
C VAL A 114 -11.42 -3.45 6.58
N LEU A 115 -10.16 -3.58 6.15
CA LEU A 115 -9.14 -2.53 6.27
C LEU A 115 -8.66 -2.09 4.89
N PRO A 116 -8.88 -0.83 4.48
CA PRO A 116 -8.31 -0.29 3.26
C PRO A 116 -6.81 -0.08 3.42
N VAL A 117 -6.00 -0.82 2.67
CA VAL A 117 -4.53 -0.85 2.86
C VAL A 117 -3.74 -0.21 1.73
N MET A 118 -4.36 -0.07 0.54
CA MET A 118 -3.71 0.49 -0.64
C MET A 118 -4.76 1.06 -1.60
N VAL A 119 -4.44 2.12 -2.30
CA VAL A 119 -5.18 2.57 -3.48
C VAL A 119 -4.36 2.30 -4.72
N LEU A 120 -4.99 1.79 -5.76
CA LEU A 120 -4.43 1.64 -7.09
C LEU A 120 -5.28 2.46 -8.07
N SER A 121 -4.75 3.58 -8.55
CA SER A 121 -5.41 4.38 -9.59
C SER A 121 -4.94 3.93 -10.95
N VAL A 122 -5.87 3.79 -11.90
CA VAL A 122 -5.63 3.28 -13.26
C VAL A 122 -6.26 4.23 -14.28
N GLY A 123 -5.56 4.50 -15.37
CA GLY A 123 -6.08 5.35 -16.44
C GLY A 123 -5.11 5.51 -17.60
N TYR A 124 -5.51 6.28 -18.61
CA TYR A 124 -4.64 6.59 -19.75
C TYR A 124 -3.55 7.60 -19.35
N PRO A 125 -2.25 7.25 -19.46
CA PRO A 125 -1.18 8.15 -19.10
C PRO A 125 -1.11 9.32 -20.09
N LYS A 126 -0.98 10.54 -19.58
CA LYS A 126 -0.77 11.75 -20.43
C LYS A 126 0.62 11.80 -21.05
N SER A 127 1.58 11.19 -20.41
CA SER A 127 2.98 11.08 -20.84
C SER A 127 3.58 9.81 -20.26
N VAL A 128 4.58 9.27 -20.92
CA VAL A 128 5.41 8.20 -20.35
C VAL A 128 6.37 8.88 -19.37
N PRO A 129 6.31 8.57 -18.07
CA PRO A 129 7.22 9.15 -17.10
C PRO A 129 8.67 8.69 -17.38
N GLU A 130 9.64 9.54 -17.06
CA GLU A 130 11.02 9.12 -17.03
C GLU A 130 11.20 7.97 -16.02
N ARG A 131 12.11 7.06 -16.35
CA ARG A 131 12.44 5.96 -15.43
C ARG A 131 13.10 6.50 -14.17
N ILE A 132 12.45 6.32 -13.04
CA ILE A 132 13.06 6.58 -11.74
C ILE A 132 14.12 5.50 -11.51
N PRO A 133 15.37 5.86 -11.16
CA PRO A 133 16.41 4.91 -10.81
C PRO A 133 15.94 3.91 -9.75
N LYS A 134 16.33 2.67 -9.89
CA LYS A 134 16.07 1.62 -8.90
C LYS A 134 17.39 1.24 -8.26
N LEU A 135 17.32 0.64 -7.08
CA LEU A 135 18.51 0.03 -6.49
C LEU A 135 19.07 -1.04 -7.42
N ASP A 136 20.37 -1.12 -7.49
CA ASP A 136 21.05 -2.17 -8.22
C ASP A 136 20.69 -3.55 -7.66
N ARG A 137 20.68 -4.54 -8.54
CA ARG A 137 20.29 -5.90 -8.19
C ARG A 137 21.15 -6.47 -7.07
N GLU A 138 22.43 -6.16 -7.07
CA GLU A 138 23.43 -6.60 -6.10
C GLU A 138 23.12 -6.10 -4.68
N ALA A 139 22.49 -4.94 -4.55
CA ALA A 139 22.04 -4.38 -3.27
C ALA A 139 20.79 -5.10 -2.69
N MET A 140 20.02 -5.79 -3.55
CA MET A 140 18.75 -6.40 -3.15
C MET A 140 18.76 -7.93 -3.16
N VAL A 141 19.64 -8.57 -3.93
CA VAL A 141 19.62 -10.01 -4.17
C VAL A 141 20.83 -10.69 -3.55
N HIS A 142 20.60 -11.46 -2.51
CA HIS A 142 21.62 -12.27 -1.83
C HIS A 142 21.49 -13.74 -2.25
N ARG A 143 22.63 -14.44 -2.41
CA ARG A 143 22.65 -15.85 -2.83
C ARG A 143 23.03 -16.74 -1.66
N GLY A 144 22.14 -17.66 -1.31
CA GLY A 144 22.32 -18.63 -0.23
C GLY A 144 22.11 -18.08 1.17
N SER A 145 22.70 -16.95 1.50
CA SER A 145 22.54 -16.28 2.80
C SER A 145 22.51 -14.77 2.62
N TYR A 146 21.91 -14.07 3.58
CA TYR A 146 21.98 -12.61 3.62
C TYR A 146 23.42 -12.16 3.88
N ARG A 147 23.93 -11.23 3.06
CA ARG A 147 25.22 -10.57 3.25
C ARG A 147 24.96 -9.14 3.72
N SER A 148 25.45 -8.80 4.89
CA SER A 148 25.42 -7.42 5.36
C SER A 148 26.33 -6.56 4.47
N PRO A 149 25.83 -5.49 3.85
CA PRO A 149 26.69 -4.58 3.09
C PRO A 149 27.59 -3.78 4.04
N SER A 150 28.73 -3.32 3.53
CA SER A 150 29.55 -2.32 4.21
C SER A 150 28.92 -0.93 4.13
N ASP A 151 29.37 0.02 4.96
CA ASP A 151 28.87 1.40 4.94
C ASP A 151 29.09 2.08 3.59
N ASP A 152 30.20 1.78 2.91
CA ASP A 152 30.49 2.30 1.57
C ASP A 152 29.51 1.74 0.53
N GLU A 153 29.21 0.44 0.56
CA GLU A 153 28.21 -0.18 -0.34
C GLU A 153 26.80 0.37 -0.10
N VAL A 154 26.44 0.67 1.16
CA VAL A 154 25.15 1.32 1.49
C VAL A 154 25.10 2.73 0.91
N ARG A 155 26.19 3.49 1.05
CA ARG A 155 26.32 4.85 0.49
C ARG A 155 26.21 4.84 -1.04
N GLU A 156 26.99 3.98 -1.71
CA GLU A 156 26.95 3.85 -3.17
C GLU A 156 25.53 3.49 -3.68
N ALA A 157 24.87 2.54 -3.03
CA ALA A 157 23.49 2.15 -3.37
C ALA A 157 22.50 3.31 -3.22
N PHE A 158 22.67 4.12 -2.19
CA PHE A 158 21.87 5.31 -1.98
C PHE A 158 22.12 6.36 -3.07
N GLU A 159 23.38 6.71 -3.32
CA GLU A 159 23.78 7.73 -4.31
C GLU A 159 23.36 7.33 -5.73
N SER A 160 23.46 6.03 -6.07
CA SER A 160 22.97 5.49 -7.35
C SER A 160 21.48 5.73 -7.58
N LYS A 161 20.69 5.72 -6.52
CA LYS A 161 19.23 5.86 -6.60
C LYS A 161 18.74 7.31 -6.46
N TYR A 162 19.33 8.08 -5.56
CA TYR A 162 18.81 9.39 -5.15
C TYR A 162 19.72 10.56 -5.52
N GLY A 163 20.95 10.30 -5.98
CA GLY A 163 21.96 11.32 -6.21
C GLY A 163 22.84 11.56 -4.98
N SER A 164 23.63 12.66 -5.00
CA SER A 164 24.57 12.95 -3.91
C SER A 164 23.86 13.14 -2.57
N ILE A 165 24.46 12.59 -1.51
CA ILE A 165 23.98 12.74 -0.12
C ILE A 165 23.91 14.20 0.33
N GLU A 166 24.62 15.11 -0.34
CA GLU A 166 24.63 16.54 -0.02
C GLU A 166 23.33 17.26 -0.38
N ASP A 167 22.45 16.65 -1.19
CA ASP A 167 21.18 17.22 -1.62
C ASP A 167 20.00 16.69 -0.77
N ASP A 168 19.87 17.15 0.49
CA ASP A 168 18.62 17.11 1.29
C ASP A 168 18.07 15.73 1.69
N ILE A 169 18.96 14.81 2.06
CA ILE A 169 18.58 13.46 2.54
C ILE A 169 17.75 13.50 3.82
N ASP A 170 18.09 14.44 4.72
CA ASP A 170 17.44 14.53 6.05
C ASP A 170 15.94 14.75 5.89
N SER A 171 15.53 15.62 4.96
CA SER A 171 14.12 15.91 4.71
C SER A 171 13.35 14.75 4.07
N TYR A 172 14.00 13.90 3.26
CA TYR A 172 13.35 12.76 2.62
C TYR A 172 13.15 11.59 3.61
N LEU A 173 14.19 11.26 4.37
CA LEU A 173 14.13 10.19 5.37
C LEU A 173 13.21 10.59 6.53
N GLU A 174 13.26 11.85 6.95
CA GLU A 174 12.40 12.38 7.99
C GLU A 174 10.93 12.31 7.57
N ARG A 175 10.57 12.77 6.37
CA ARG A 175 9.21 12.66 5.83
C ARG A 175 8.77 11.22 5.60
N ALA A 176 9.65 10.37 5.06
CA ALA A 176 9.30 8.99 4.72
C ALA A 176 9.12 8.09 5.94
N TYR A 177 9.79 8.36 7.05
CA TYR A 177 9.80 7.46 8.19
C TYR A 177 9.33 8.10 9.49
N VAL A 178 9.66 9.36 9.78
CA VAL A 178 9.25 10.02 11.02
C VAL A 178 7.80 10.46 10.94
N GLU A 179 7.37 11.10 9.85
CA GLU A 179 5.98 11.53 9.67
C GLU A 179 5.00 10.34 9.62
N VAL A 180 5.39 9.22 9.00
CA VAL A 180 4.57 8.00 8.98
C VAL A 180 4.42 7.41 10.37
N VAL A 181 5.50 7.32 11.15
CA VAL A 181 5.46 6.81 12.53
C VAL A 181 4.68 7.74 13.44
N GLU A 182 4.78 9.06 13.28
CA GLU A 182 3.99 10.02 14.06
C GLU A 182 2.52 9.99 13.68
N ALA A 183 2.18 9.83 12.40
CA ALA A 183 0.80 9.64 11.95
C ALA A 183 0.19 8.35 12.51
N ASP A 184 0.95 7.26 12.55
CA ASP A 184 0.53 5.98 13.17
C ASP A 184 0.31 6.11 14.67
N ARG A 185 1.15 6.88 15.38
CA ARG A 185 0.98 7.16 16.81
C ARG A 185 -0.24 8.03 17.12
N GLN A 186 -0.63 8.91 16.21
CA GLN A 186 -1.83 9.75 16.31
C GLN A 186 -3.10 9.04 15.84
N SER A 187 -2.96 8.02 14.99
CA SER A 187 -4.08 7.15 14.63
C SER A 187 -4.32 6.19 15.79
N ASP A 188 -5.50 6.30 16.43
CA ASP A 188 -6.00 5.37 17.47
C ASP A 188 -6.20 3.93 16.94
N LEU A 189 -5.23 3.38 16.21
CA LEU A 189 -5.27 2.01 15.70
C LEU A 189 -5.03 0.95 16.79
N GLY A 190 -5.01 1.36 18.07
CA GLY A 190 -5.13 0.43 19.20
C GLY A 190 -3.99 -0.58 19.35
N TRP A 191 -2.85 -0.38 18.72
CA TRP A 191 -1.64 -1.15 18.97
C TRP A 191 -1.01 -0.63 20.28
N THR A 192 -1.64 -0.96 21.40
CA THR A 192 -1.00 -0.75 22.72
C THR A 192 0.04 -1.83 22.90
N GLU A 193 1.24 -1.40 23.21
CA GLU A 193 2.29 -2.26 23.75
C GLU A 193 1.72 -3.05 24.95
N SER A 194 1.62 -4.36 24.83
CA SER A 194 1.32 -5.29 25.92
C SER A 194 2.42 -6.31 26.00
#